data_1432ac2001e2d6e60b3504c8b402514a
#
_entry.id   1432ac2001e2d6e60b3504c8b402514a
#
_cell.length_a   1.000
_cell.length_b   1.000
_cell.length_c   1.000
_cell.angle_alpha   90.00
_cell.angle_beta   90.00
_cell.angle_gamma   90.00
#
_symmetry.space_group_name_H-M   'P 1'
#
loop_
_entity.id
_entity.type
_entity.pdbx_description
1 polymer ?
#
loop_
_entity_poly.entity_id
_entity_poly.type
_entity_poly.pdbx_seq_one_letter_code
_entity_poly.pdbx_strand_id
1 'polypeptide(L)'
;MISRTWSRKSIAFCVAVAVLSVYSMVALATPGQKAASGELSVSGQVTVNGQAAISGATVFSDSVIATGANSSATISLGKLGRVELFPNTSLKLNFSAGNISASLDSGRVRVATLAGTAAIVTAKDGAAVADAQQAAALMVDIECGNMIVASQGGLVELRSAGKTKAVAAGTSESAGTPQPGTRCTRLTKADSFGHLSGGALAALLLAAGGAVAAAILATTHNNDLNFGGSVTVVSPTK
;
A
#
# COMPACT_ATOMS: atom_id res chain seq x y z
N MET A 1 -18.24 58.99 53.37
CA MET A 1 -19.25 58.43 52.47
C MET A 1 -18.55 57.87 51.22
N ILE A 2 -18.16 56.60 51.23
CA ILE A 2 -17.52 55.99 50.10
C ILE A 2 -18.66 55.61 49.14
N SER A 3 -18.61 56.12 47.90
CA SER A 3 -19.72 56.13 46.97
C SER A 3 -20.05 54.70 46.53
N ARG A 4 -21.28 54.30 46.76
CA ARG A 4 -21.92 52.99 46.39
C ARG A 4 -21.87 52.67 44.87
N THR A 5 -21.48 53.65 44.07
CA THR A 5 -21.33 53.56 42.63
C THR A 5 -19.97 52.94 42.18
N TRP A 6 -18.92 53.05 43.01
CA TRP A 6 -17.60 52.58 42.69
C TRP A 6 -17.51 51.05 42.93
N SER A 7 -18.15 50.53 43.95
CA SER A 7 -18.20 49.09 44.21
C SER A 7 -18.95 48.30 43.11
N ARG A 8 -20.00 48.88 42.51
CA ARG A 8 -20.74 48.26 41.42
C ARG A 8 -19.92 48.17 40.13
N LYS A 9 -19.10 49.17 39.83
CA LYS A 9 -18.21 49.13 38.65
C LYS A 9 -17.08 48.13 38.82
N SER A 10 -16.52 47.98 40.01
CA SER A 10 -15.50 46.99 40.31
C SER A 10 -16.04 45.54 40.24
N ILE A 11 -17.24 45.32 40.74
CA ILE A 11 -17.89 43.99 40.64
C ILE A 11 -18.21 43.65 39.19
N ALA A 12 -18.72 44.58 38.39
CA ALA A 12 -18.98 44.35 36.97
C ALA A 12 -17.71 44.04 36.19
N PHE A 13 -16.58 44.73 36.53
CA PHE A 13 -15.29 44.44 35.90
C PHE A 13 -14.75 43.06 36.26
N CYS A 14 -14.84 42.64 37.52
CA CYS A 14 -14.44 41.31 37.96
C CYS A 14 -15.26 40.18 37.29
N VAL A 15 -16.58 40.41 37.16
CA VAL A 15 -17.46 39.43 36.46
C VAL A 15 -17.11 39.36 34.97
N ALA A 16 -16.86 40.48 34.32
CA ALA A 16 -16.46 40.51 32.91
C ALA A 16 -15.11 39.76 32.67
N VAL A 17 -14.14 39.96 33.54
CA VAL A 17 -12.84 39.26 33.48
C VAL A 17 -13.02 37.76 33.74
N ALA A 18 -13.85 37.38 34.71
CA ALA A 18 -14.14 35.98 35.00
C ALA A 18 -14.84 35.26 33.81
N VAL A 19 -15.79 35.93 33.16
CA VAL A 19 -16.47 35.41 31.98
C VAL A 19 -15.49 35.27 30.80
N LEU A 20 -14.65 36.28 30.54
CA LEU A 20 -13.64 36.23 29.50
C LEU A 20 -12.61 35.12 29.72
N SER A 21 -12.21 34.85 30.97
CA SER A 21 -11.28 33.75 31.29
C SER A 21 -11.88 32.37 31.05
N VAL A 22 -13.19 32.19 31.28
CA VAL A 22 -13.87 30.95 30.99
C VAL A 22 -13.98 30.70 29.47
N TYR A 23 -14.26 31.72 28.67
CA TYR A 23 -14.30 31.61 27.21
C TYR A 23 -12.93 31.32 26.58
N SER A 24 -11.84 31.80 27.21
CA SER A 24 -10.48 31.55 26.71
C SER A 24 -10.05 30.08 26.85
N MET A 25 -10.62 29.32 27.78
CA MET A 25 -10.32 27.89 27.92
C MET A 25 -11.03 26.99 26.89
N VAL A 26 -12.14 27.42 26.32
CA VAL A 26 -12.89 26.65 25.33
C VAL A 26 -12.25 26.73 23.94
N ALA A 27 -11.49 27.76 23.64
CA ALA A 27 -10.88 27.98 22.31
C ALA A 27 -9.65 27.10 22.05
N LEU A 28 -9.11 26.40 23.05
CA LEU A 28 -7.92 25.53 22.91
C LEU A 28 -8.22 24.05 22.72
N ALA A 29 -9.49 23.65 22.67
CA ALA A 29 -9.87 22.32 22.23
C ALA A 29 -9.81 22.27 20.69
N THR A 30 -8.61 22.30 20.13
CA THR A 30 -8.41 21.85 18.76
C THR A 30 -8.97 20.44 18.68
N PRO A 31 -9.93 20.13 17.76
CA PRO A 31 -10.35 18.77 17.55
C PRO A 31 -9.09 17.97 17.23
N GLY A 32 -8.71 17.08 18.16
CA GLY A 32 -7.55 16.22 17.98
C GLY A 32 -7.67 15.58 16.61
N GLN A 33 -6.68 15.77 15.75
CA GLN A 33 -6.63 15.12 14.46
C GLN A 33 -6.88 13.63 14.73
N LYS A 34 -7.98 13.09 14.22
CA LYS A 34 -8.32 11.68 14.38
C LYS A 34 -7.13 10.89 13.88
N ALA A 35 -6.43 10.22 14.78
CA ALA A 35 -5.25 9.45 14.42
C ALA A 35 -5.63 8.50 13.30
N ALA A 36 -4.84 8.48 12.24
CA ALA A 36 -5.04 7.57 11.15
C ALA A 36 -5.02 6.14 11.70
N SER A 37 -6.02 5.36 11.38
CA SER A 37 -6.18 4.00 11.89
C SER A 37 -6.54 3.05 10.74
N GLY A 38 -6.07 1.81 10.84
CA GLY A 38 -6.38 0.73 9.93
C GLY A 38 -7.09 -0.41 10.65
N GLU A 39 -7.85 -1.19 9.92
CA GLU A 39 -8.49 -2.41 10.39
C GLU A 39 -7.64 -3.62 10.03
N LEU A 40 -7.37 -4.48 11.00
CA LEU A 40 -6.55 -5.68 10.86
C LEU A 40 -7.42 -6.91 10.64
N SER A 41 -7.10 -7.69 9.62
CA SER A 41 -7.60 -9.05 9.41
C SER A 41 -6.44 -10.03 9.56
N VAL A 42 -6.60 -11.06 10.37
CA VAL A 42 -5.54 -11.99 10.76
C VAL A 42 -5.90 -13.41 10.33
N SER A 43 -4.91 -14.12 9.79
CA SER A 43 -4.95 -15.56 9.59
C SER A 43 -3.69 -16.19 10.21
N GLY A 44 -3.87 -17.07 11.19
CA GLY A 44 -2.76 -17.69 11.92
C GLY A 44 -2.22 -16.81 13.06
N GLN A 45 -0.91 -16.89 13.30
CA GLN A 45 -0.24 -16.18 14.39
C GLN A 45 0.29 -14.84 13.91
N VAL A 46 -0.28 -13.76 14.42
CA VAL A 46 0.11 -12.39 14.11
C VAL A 46 0.27 -11.61 15.41
N THR A 47 1.28 -10.77 15.46
CA THR A 47 1.48 -9.84 16.58
C THR A 47 1.50 -8.41 16.08
N VAL A 48 0.98 -7.50 16.90
CA VAL A 48 1.09 -6.05 16.73
C VAL A 48 1.77 -5.48 17.97
N ASN A 49 2.89 -4.80 17.77
CA ASN A 49 3.73 -4.27 18.85
C ASN A 49 4.10 -5.33 19.91
N GLY A 50 4.35 -6.58 19.46
CA GLY A 50 4.70 -7.71 20.31
C GLY A 50 3.52 -8.39 21.02
N GLN A 51 2.30 -7.89 20.89
CA GLN A 51 1.09 -8.47 21.46
C GLN A 51 0.34 -9.30 20.40
N ALA A 52 -0.20 -10.45 20.80
CA ALA A 52 -1.02 -11.27 19.90
C ALA A 52 -2.24 -10.47 19.42
N ALA A 53 -2.43 -10.46 18.11
CA ALA A 53 -3.49 -9.71 17.46
C ALA A 53 -4.61 -10.62 16.98
N ILE A 54 -5.82 -10.08 16.97
CA ILE A 54 -7.04 -10.73 16.46
C ILE A 54 -7.62 -9.92 15.31
N SER A 55 -8.40 -10.57 14.46
CA SER A 55 -9.15 -9.88 13.40
C SER A 55 -10.12 -8.87 13.97
N GLY A 56 -10.27 -7.72 13.30
CA GLY A 56 -11.05 -6.57 13.76
C GLY A 56 -10.27 -5.63 14.69
N ALA A 57 -9.04 -5.96 15.08
CA ALA A 57 -8.22 -5.05 15.86
C ALA A 57 -7.85 -3.78 15.05
N THR A 58 -7.74 -2.67 15.75
CA THR A 58 -7.31 -1.40 15.15
C THR A 58 -5.80 -1.28 15.19
N VAL A 59 -5.19 -1.01 14.04
CA VAL A 59 -3.77 -0.71 13.88
C VAL A 59 -3.60 0.80 13.73
N PHE A 60 -2.68 1.36 14.49
CA PHE A 60 -2.30 2.77 14.40
C PHE A 60 -0.99 2.93 13.60
N SER A 61 -0.74 4.15 13.17
CA SER A 61 0.57 4.50 12.59
C SER A 61 1.69 4.20 13.59
N ASP A 62 2.88 3.88 13.10
CA ASP A 62 4.07 3.42 13.84
C ASP A 62 3.95 2.03 14.50
N SER A 63 2.96 1.24 14.15
CA SER A 63 2.85 -0.14 14.64
C SER A 63 3.85 -1.07 13.96
N VAL A 64 4.41 -1.98 14.74
CA VAL A 64 5.22 -3.10 14.27
C VAL A 64 4.33 -4.34 14.18
N ILE A 65 4.22 -4.91 13.00
CA ILE A 65 3.38 -6.08 12.73
C ILE A 65 4.31 -7.24 12.34
N ALA A 66 4.13 -8.38 12.98
CA ALA A 66 4.86 -9.59 12.64
C ALA A 66 3.92 -10.77 12.45
N THR A 67 4.18 -11.56 11.39
CA THR A 67 3.45 -12.78 11.06
C THR A 67 4.33 -14.01 11.28
N GLY A 68 3.76 -15.06 11.84
CA GLY A 68 4.43 -16.35 12.00
C GLY A 68 4.45 -17.19 10.72
N ALA A 69 4.96 -18.42 10.85
CA ALA A 69 4.89 -19.41 9.78
C ALA A 69 3.43 -19.73 9.44
N ASN A 70 3.11 -19.89 8.16
CA ASN A 70 1.76 -20.16 7.65
C ASN A 70 0.69 -19.14 8.09
N SER A 71 1.13 -17.91 8.37
CA SER A 71 0.26 -16.84 8.87
C SER A 71 0.28 -15.65 7.91
N SER A 72 -0.79 -14.88 7.92
CA SER A 72 -0.89 -13.67 7.11
C SER A 72 -1.69 -12.59 7.84
N ALA A 73 -1.45 -11.35 7.48
CA ALA A 73 -2.20 -10.22 8.00
C ALA A 73 -2.55 -9.28 6.86
N THR A 74 -3.76 -8.75 6.88
CA THR A 74 -4.20 -7.70 5.96
C THR A 74 -4.64 -6.49 6.77
N ILE A 75 -4.05 -5.34 6.50
CA ILE A 75 -4.40 -4.07 7.10
C ILE A 75 -5.13 -3.23 6.07
N SER A 76 -6.40 -2.96 6.31
CA SER A 76 -7.21 -2.06 5.50
C SER A 76 -7.05 -0.62 6.02
N LEU A 77 -6.53 0.25 5.19
CA LEU A 77 -6.29 1.67 5.51
C LEU A 77 -7.36 2.60 4.91
N GLY A 78 -8.53 2.02 4.58
CA GLY A 78 -9.64 2.77 4.00
C GLY A 78 -9.28 3.40 2.65
N LYS A 79 -9.35 4.73 2.56
CA LYS A 79 -9.08 5.47 1.33
C LYS A 79 -7.60 5.49 0.90
N LEU A 80 -6.69 5.09 1.76
CA LEU A 80 -5.27 4.99 1.40
C LEU A 80 -4.98 3.71 0.61
N GLY A 81 -5.72 2.63 0.89
CA GLY A 81 -5.48 1.33 0.29
C GLY A 81 -5.36 0.23 1.35
N ARG A 82 -4.52 -0.76 1.08
CA ARG A 82 -4.29 -1.89 1.99
C ARG A 82 -2.86 -2.39 1.95
N VAL A 83 -2.45 -3.00 3.06
CA VAL A 83 -1.15 -3.64 3.24
C VAL A 83 -1.38 -5.11 3.61
N GLU A 84 -0.78 -6.03 2.88
CA GLU A 84 -0.88 -7.47 3.10
C GLU A 84 0.50 -8.02 3.48
N LEU A 85 0.60 -8.67 4.62
CA LEU A 85 1.81 -9.34 5.09
C LEU A 85 1.67 -10.85 4.85
N PHE A 86 2.70 -11.45 4.26
CA PHE A 86 2.82 -12.88 4.03
C PHE A 86 3.48 -13.58 5.23
N PRO A 87 3.62 -14.92 5.21
CA PRO A 87 4.26 -15.63 6.31
C PRO A 87 5.69 -15.16 6.61
N ASN A 88 6.10 -15.24 7.89
CA ASN A 88 7.43 -14.89 8.38
C ASN A 88 7.87 -13.47 8.02
N THR A 89 6.94 -12.52 8.10
CA THR A 89 7.16 -11.12 7.76
C THR A 89 7.20 -10.26 9.01
N SER A 90 8.18 -9.36 9.09
CA SER A 90 8.28 -8.30 10.11
C SER A 90 8.30 -6.95 9.41
N LEU A 91 7.34 -6.10 9.76
CA LEU A 91 7.10 -4.82 9.12
C LEU A 91 6.77 -3.74 10.16
N LYS A 92 7.45 -2.61 10.10
CA LYS A 92 7.00 -1.38 10.77
C LYS A 92 6.18 -0.55 9.78
N LEU A 93 4.92 -0.29 10.13
CA LEU A 93 3.97 0.43 9.28
C LEU A 93 3.70 1.82 9.83
N ASN A 94 3.90 2.82 8.98
CA ASN A 94 3.54 4.21 9.24
C ASN A 94 2.60 4.69 8.12
N PHE A 95 1.55 5.41 8.46
CA PHE A 95 0.63 5.95 7.48
C PHE A 95 -0.01 7.26 7.97
N SER A 96 -0.26 8.14 7.03
CA SER A 96 -0.85 9.45 7.25
C SER A 96 -1.74 9.81 6.06
N ALA A 97 -2.33 11.01 6.06
CA ALA A 97 -3.16 11.46 4.94
C ALA A 97 -2.36 11.42 3.62
N GLY A 98 -2.75 10.52 2.71
CA GLY A 98 -2.16 10.41 1.38
C GLY A 98 -0.81 9.69 1.28
N ASN A 99 -0.31 9.08 2.37
CA ASN A 99 0.98 8.39 2.35
C ASN A 99 0.96 7.10 3.18
N ILE A 100 1.57 6.04 2.64
CA ILE A 100 1.86 4.78 3.32
C ILE A 100 3.38 4.59 3.30
N SER A 101 4.00 4.47 4.46
CA SER A 101 5.43 4.19 4.61
C SER A 101 5.61 2.92 5.42
N ALA A 102 6.35 1.97 4.88
CA ALA A 102 6.60 0.69 5.51
C ALA A 102 8.11 0.41 5.55
N SER A 103 8.61 -0.02 6.70
CA SER A 103 9.97 -0.55 6.84
C SER A 103 9.89 -2.06 6.98
N LEU A 104 10.38 -2.77 5.98
CA LEU A 104 10.36 -4.22 5.91
C LEU A 104 11.70 -4.77 6.41
N ASP A 105 11.68 -5.48 7.53
CA ASP A 105 12.88 -6.10 8.11
C ASP A 105 13.12 -7.49 7.54
N SER A 106 12.05 -8.25 7.31
CA SER A 106 12.11 -9.60 6.75
C SER A 106 10.78 -10.01 6.13
N GLY A 107 10.83 -10.97 5.24
CA GLY A 107 9.65 -11.58 4.62
C GLY A 107 9.14 -10.82 3.42
N ARG A 108 7.82 -10.85 3.23
CA ARG A 108 7.15 -10.32 2.03
C ARG A 108 5.94 -9.48 2.39
N VAL A 109 5.81 -8.35 1.72
CA VAL A 109 4.67 -7.44 1.85
C VAL A 109 4.13 -7.08 0.48
N ARG A 110 2.81 -6.97 0.37
CA ARG A 110 2.12 -6.32 -0.75
C ARG A 110 1.47 -5.05 -0.25
N VAL A 111 1.67 -3.97 -0.97
CA VAL A 111 1.01 -2.68 -0.73
C VAL A 111 0.19 -2.33 -1.97
N ALA A 112 -1.09 -2.11 -1.78
CA ALA A 112 -1.98 -1.62 -2.82
C ALA A 112 -2.52 -0.25 -2.41
N THR A 113 -2.25 0.76 -3.22
CA THR A 113 -2.68 2.15 -3.00
C THR A 113 -3.79 2.54 -3.95
N LEU A 114 -4.63 3.47 -3.51
CA LEU A 114 -5.58 4.17 -4.38
C LEU A 114 -4.93 5.44 -4.95
N ALA A 115 -5.48 5.96 -6.04
CA ALA A 115 -5.05 7.25 -6.59
C ALA A 115 -5.15 8.34 -5.50
N GLY A 116 -4.15 9.20 -5.42
CA GLY A 116 -3.99 10.19 -4.35
C GLY A 116 -3.17 9.70 -3.15
N THR A 117 -2.67 8.45 -3.16
CA THR A 117 -1.87 7.90 -2.07
C THR A 117 -0.52 7.42 -2.60
N ALA A 118 0.55 7.99 -2.05
CA ALA A 118 1.91 7.50 -2.27
C ALA A 118 2.22 6.30 -1.36
N ALA A 119 3.08 5.39 -1.81
CA ALA A 119 3.61 4.32 -0.97
C ALA A 119 5.13 4.25 -1.06
N ILE A 120 5.76 4.05 0.08
CA ILE A 120 7.20 3.82 0.20
C ILE A 120 7.40 2.59 1.05
N VAL A 121 8.05 1.57 0.48
CA VAL A 121 8.49 0.39 1.24
C VAL A 121 10.01 0.37 1.25
N THR A 122 10.57 0.57 2.42
CA THR A 122 12.02 0.61 2.64
C THR A 122 12.48 -0.74 3.19
N ALA A 123 13.58 -1.24 2.68
CA ALA A 123 14.30 -2.39 3.20
C ALA A 123 15.80 -2.05 3.27
N LYS A 124 16.61 -2.98 3.80
CA LYS A 124 18.06 -2.79 3.99
C LYS A 124 18.77 -2.32 2.71
N ASP A 125 18.40 -2.86 1.55
CA ASP A 125 19.14 -2.67 0.30
C ASP A 125 18.54 -1.63 -0.63
N GLY A 126 17.40 -1.03 -0.25
CA GLY A 126 16.74 -0.02 -1.07
C GLY A 126 15.34 0.37 -0.61
N ALA A 127 14.66 1.10 -1.46
CA ALA A 127 13.28 1.51 -1.26
C ALA A 127 12.48 1.36 -2.55
N ALA A 128 11.29 0.77 -2.44
CA ALA A 128 10.29 0.76 -3.49
C ALA A 128 9.34 1.94 -3.28
N VAL A 129 9.15 2.75 -4.29
CA VAL A 129 8.35 3.98 -4.25
C VAL A 129 7.26 3.91 -5.32
N ALA A 130 6.03 4.07 -4.92
CA ALA A 130 4.90 4.33 -5.81
C ALA A 130 4.39 5.74 -5.55
N ASP A 131 4.22 6.53 -6.61
CA ASP A 131 3.72 7.89 -6.48
C ASP A 131 2.20 7.93 -6.24
N ALA A 132 1.67 9.12 -5.95
CA ALA A 132 0.26 9.30 -5.66
C ALA A 132 -0.61 9.54 -6.90
N GLN A 133 -0.02 9.65 -8.10
CA GLN A 133 -0.77 10.07 -9.29
C GLN A 133 -1.76 9.01 -9.75
N GLN A 134 -1.44 7.75 -9.57
CA GLN A 134 -2.28 6.62 -9.96
C GLN A 134 -2.34 5.56 -8.87
N ALA A 135 -3.35 4.71 -8.94
CA ALA A 135 -3.41 3.53 -8.10
C ALA A 135 -2.23 2.60 -8.45
N ALA A 136 -1.58 2.07 -7.43
CA ALA A 136 -0.45 1.19 -7.61
C ALA A 136 -0.60 -0.06 -6.73
N ALA A 137 -0.04 -1.17 -7.21
CA ALA A 137 0.07 -2.39 -6.44
C ALA A 137 1.49 -2.93 -6.58
N LEU A 138 2.22 -2.92 -5.48
CA LEU A 138 3.61 -3.37 -5.42
C LEU A 138 3.77 -4.49 -4.41
N MET A 139 4.70 -5.40 -4.70
CA MET A 139 5.14 -6.44 -3.80
C MET A 139 6.62 -6.28 -3.53
N VAL A 140 7.00 -6.35 -2.28
CA VAL A 140 8.40 -6.33 -1.85
C VAL A 140 8.69 -7.61 -1.09
N ASP A 141 9.74 -8.30 -1.47
CA ASP A 141 10.23 -9.51 -0.79
C ASP A 141 11.70 -9.33 -0.42
N ILE A 142 12.05 -9.73 0.79
CA ILE A 142 13.43 -9.83 1.24
C ILE A 142 13.80 -11.31 1.24
N GLU A 143 14.60 -11.70 0.26
CA GLU A 143 15.03 -13.08 0.11
C GLU A 143 16.55 -13.15 -0.06
N CYS A 144 17.21 -14.00 0.74
CA CYS A 144 18.66 -14.25 0.65
C CYS A 144 19.52 -12.97 0.73
N GLY A 145 19.11 -11.98 1.52
CA GLY A 145 19.83 -10.71 1.61
C GLY A 145 19.61 -9.76 0.43
N ASN A 146 18.66 -10.07 -0.46
CA ASN A 146 18.24 -9.24 -1.57
C ASN A 146 16.85 -8.69 -1.36
N MET A 147 16.63 -7.45 -1.79
CA MET A 147 15.31 -6.86 -1.93
C MET A 147 14.82 -7.07 -3.36
N ILE A 148 13.67 -7.72 -3.53
CA ILE A 148 13.01 -7.89 -4.82
C ILE A 148 11.72 -7.08 -4.80
N VAL A 149 11.55 -6.24 -5.81
CA VAL A 149 10.36 -5.40 -6.00
C VAL A 149 9.66 -5.81 -7.27
N ALA A 150 8.38 -6.15 -7.16
CA ALA A 150 7.53 -6.46 -8.31
C ALA A 150 6.35 -5.49 -8.35
N SER A 151 6.08 -4.88 -9.49
CA SER A 151 4.87 -4.10 -9.73
C SER A 151 3.78 -4.99 -10.31
N GLN A 152 2.61 -5.01 -9.68
CA GLN A 152 1.41 -5.66 -10.18
C GLN A 152 0.49 -4.67 -10.91
N GLY A 153 0.67 -3.38 -10.66
CA GLY A 153 -0.08 -2.31 -11.30
C GLY A 153 0.51 -0.96 -10.94
N GLY A 154 0.40 -0.01 -11.87
CA GLY A 154 1.03 1.29 -11.73
C GLY A 154 2.54 1.27 -11.98
N LEU A 155 3.15 2.45 -11.92
CA LEU A 155 4.59 2.63 -12.01
C LEU A 155 5.20 2.63 -10.60
N VAL A 156 6.21 1.80 -10.41
CA VAL A 156 6.96 1.71 -9.16
C VAL A 156 8.43 2.02 -9.46
N GLU A 157 9.10 2.75 -8.60
CA GLU A 157 10.52 3.01 -8.67
C GLU A 157 11.26 2.23 -7.60
N LEU A 158 12.28 1.48 -7.99
CA LEU A 158 13.25 0.89 -7.08
C LEU A 158 14.46 1.82 -6.94
N ARG A 159 14.68 2.33 -5.73
CA ARG A 159 15.83 3.19 -5.40
C ARG A 159 16.81 2.40 -4.54
N SER A 160 18.03 2.23 -5.04
CA SER A 160 19.10 1.50 -4.35
C SER A 160 20.46 2.03 -4.73
N ALA A 161 21.37 2.19 -3.76
CA ALA A 161 22.75 2.62 -3.95
C ALA A 161 22.91 3.88 -4.86
N GLY A 162 22.00 4.87 -4.69
CA GLY A 162 22.00 6.11 -5.49
C GLY A 162 21.49 5.95 -6.93
N LYS A 163 20.99 4.77 -7.29
CA LYS A 163 20.39 4.50 -8.61
C LYS A 163 18.88 4.33 -8.46
N THR A 164 18.14 4.79 -9.46
CA THR A 164 16.70 4.60 -9.57
C THR A 164 16.41 3.77 -10.80
N LYS A 165 15.61 2.71 -10.63
CA LYS A 165 15.10 1.85 -11.71
C LYS A 165 13.59 1.90 -11.72
N ALA A 166 13.00 2.11 -12.88
CA ALA A 166 11.55 2.01 -13.05
C ALA A 166 11.15 0.54 -13.14
N VAL A 167 10.14 0.14 -12.37
CA VAL A 167 9.53 -1.19 -12.36
C VAL A 167 8.14 -1.06 -12.96
N ALA A 168 7.99 -1.43 -14.22
CA ALA A 168 6.71 -1.38 -14.90
C ALA A 168 5.75 -2.45 -14.38
N ALA A 169 4.45 -2.24 -14.58
CA ALA A 169 3.44 -3.23 -14.23
C ALA A 169 3.73 -4.59 -14.87
N GLY A 170 3.65 -5.66 -14.10
CA GLY A 170 3.98 -7.03 -14.53
C GLY A 170 5.48 -7.36 -14.54
N THR A 171 6.35 -6.45 -14.12
CA THR A 171 7.80 -6.68 -14.06
C THR A 171 8.33 -6.69 -12.63
N SER A 172 9.55 -7.17 -12.45
CA SER A 172 10.26 -7.17 -11.18
C SER A 172 11.70 -6.74 -11.35
N GLU A 173 12.23 -6.07 -10.33
CA GLU A 173 13.63 -5.63 -10.22
C GLU A 173 14.19 -5.99 -8.85
N SER A 174 15.49 -6.16 -8.76
CA SER A 174 16.16 -6.50 -7.52
C SER A 174 17.21 -5.46 -7.12
N ALA A 175 17.40 -5.31 -5.82
CA ALA A 175 18.45 -4.53 -5.21
C ALA A 175 19.16 -5.34 -4.12
N GLY A 176 20.46 -5.09 -3.96
CA GLY A 176 21.31 -5.82 -3.03
C GLY A 176 22.22 -6.81 -3.72
N THR A 177 23.03 -7.51 -2.93
CA THR A 177 23.95 -8.55 -3.39
C THR A 177 23.48 -9.89 -2.86
N PRO A 178 23.11 -10.86 -3.72
CA PRO A 178 22.72 -12.18 -3.26
C PRO A 178 23.83 -12.82 -2.44
N GLN A 179 23.45 -13.48 -1.35
CA GLN A 179 24.41 -14.20 -0.52
C GLN A 179 24.95 -15.42 -1.30
N PRO A 180 26.28 -15.57 -1.46
CA PRO A 180 26.85 -16.67 -2.21
C PRO A 180 26.39 -18.04 -1.64
N GLY A 181 26.00 -18.96 -2.52
CA GLY A 181 25.63 -20.34 -2.16
C GLY A 181 24.18 -20.54 -1.72
N THR A 182 23.37 -19.51 -1.62
CA THR A 182 21.92 -19.64 -1.35
C THR A 182 21.12 -19.69 -2.65
N ARG A 183 20.27 -20.70 -2.79
CA ARG A 183 19.29 -20.75 -3.88
C ARG A 183 18.06 -19.95 -3.46
N CYS A 184 17.95 -18.73 -3.95
CA CYS A 184 16.79 -17.89 -3.73
C CYS A 184 15.72 -18.27 -4.75
N THR A 185 14.65 -18.91 -4.30
CA THR A 185 13.69 -19.59 -5.20
C THR A 185 12.32 -18.92 -5.24
N ARG A 186 12.04 -17.94 -4.35
CA ARG A 186 10.68 -17.41 -4.21
C ARG A 186 10.22 -16.47 -5.33
N LEU A 187 11.10 -15.66 -5.90
CA LEU A 187 10.76 -14.73 -6.98
C LEU A 187 11.84 -14.70 -8.08
N THR A 188 12.29 -15.88 -8.52
CA THR A 188 13.34 -15.97 -9.55
C THR A 188 12.92 -15.51 -10.94
N LYS A 189 11.63 -15.30 -11.19
CA LYS A 189 11.09 -14.71 -12.43
C LYS A 189 9.66 -14.19 -12.21
N ALA A 190 9.22 -13.30 -13.09
CA ALA A 190 7.83 -12.85 -13.21
C ALA A 190 6.79 -13.99 -13.37
N ASP A 191 7.23 -15.22 -13.56
CA ASP A 191 6.42 -16.46 -13.63
C ASP A 191 5.72 -16.81 -12.31
N SER A 192 6.06 -16.12 -11.20
CA SER A 192 5.41 -16.35 -9.89
C SER A 192 4.05 -15.65 -9.72
N PHE A 193 3.68 -14.80 -10.65
CA PHE A 193 2.27 -14.44 -10.80
C PHE A 193 1.61 -15.65 -11.47
N GLY A 194 1.16 -16.61 -10.64
CA GLY A 194 0.68 -17.92 -11.00
C GLY A 194 0.10 -17.95 -12.41
N HIS A 195 0.38 -18.98 -13.15
CA HIS A 195 -0.25 -19.31 -14.40
C HIS A 195 -1.76 -18.99 -14.33
N LEU A 196 -2.10 -17.71 -14.54
CA LEU A 196 -3.41 -17.40 -15.04
C LEU A 196 -3.37 -17.97 -16.46
N SER A 197 -3.97 -19.15 -16.64
CA SER A 197 -4.18 -19.70 -17.97
C SER A 197 -4.71 -18.57 -18.85
N GLY A 198 -4.26 -18.47 -20.09
CA GLY A 198 -4.65 -17.37 -20.98
C GLY A 198 -6.15 -17.09 -21.01
N GLY A 199 -6.98 -18.08 -20.63
CA GLY A 199 -8.42 -17.93 -20.43
C GLY A 199 -8.82 -17.06 -19.23
N ALA A 200 -8.05 -17.07 -18.12
CA ALA A 200 -8.37 -16.24 -16.96
C ALA A 200 -7.98 -14.76 -17.16
N LEU A 201 -6.91 -14.51 -17.92
CA LEU A 201 -6.54 -13.14 -18.36
C LEU A 201 -7.56 -12.57 -19.35
N ALA A 202 -8.04 -13.37 -20.29
CA ALA A 202 -9.10 -12.97 -21.23
C ALA A 202 -10.41 -12.64 -20.51
N ALA A 203 -10.80 -13.41 -19.49
CA ALA A 203 -11.98 -13.15 -18.68
C ALA A 203 -11.87 -11.84 -17.86
N LEU A 204 -10.67 -11.52 -17.34
CA LEU A 204 -10.44 -10.30 -16.59
C LEU A 204 -10.48 -9.04 -17.49
N LEU A 205 -9.96 -9.15 -18.72
CA LEU A 205 -9.97 -8.05 -19.68
C LEU A 205 -11.37 -7.80 -20.27
N LEU A 206 -12.19 -8.87 -20.42
CA LEU A 206 -13.59 -8.73 -20.85
C LEU A 206 -14.47 -8.10 -19.76
N ALA A 207 -14.16 -8.31 -18.49
CA ALA A 207 -14.86 -7.67 -17.37
C ALA A 207 -14.52 -6.19 -17.17
N ALA A 208 -13.37 -5.73 -17.69
CA ALA A 208 -12.86 -4.36 -17.48
C ALA A 208 -13.12 -3.40 -18.65
N GLY A 209 -13.73 -3.83 -19.71
CA GLY A 209 -14.12 -2.93 -20.82
C GLY A 209 -13.66 -3.36 -22.21
N GLY A 210 -14.59 -3.85 -22.97
CA GLY A 210 -14.68 -3.63 -24.41
C GLY A 210 -13.75 -4.41 -25.33
N ALA A 211 -14.34 -5.08 -26.19
CA ALA A 211 -14.01 -5.86 -27.40
C ALA A 211 -12.70 -5.60 -28.20
N VAL A 212 -11.84 -4.68 -27.82
CA VAL A 212 -10.62 -4.32 -28.60
C VAL A 212 -9.35 -5.06 -28.12
N ALA A 213 -9.32 -5.56 -26.89
CA ALA A 213 -8.13 -6.20 -26.33
C ALA A 213 -7.99 -7.70 -26.70
N ALA A 214 -9.02 -8.31 -27.23
CA ALA A 214 -9.01 -9.75 -27.56
C ALA A 214 -8.11 -10.11 -28.76
N ALA A 215 -7.75 -9.14 -29.60
CA ALA A 215 -6.98 -9.39 -30.84
C ALA A 215 -5.45 -9.50 -30.61
N ILE A 216 -4.93 -9.04 -29.45
CA ILE A 216 -3.47 -8.91 -29.26
C ILE A 216 -2.85 -10.12 -28.54
N LEU A 217 -3.66 -10.94 -27.84
CA LEU A 217 -3.15 -12.05 -27.02
C LEU A 217 -3.03 -13.39 -27.74
N ALA A 218 -3.40 -13.47 -29.03
CA ALA A 218 -3.33 -14.72 -29.80
C ALA A 218 -1.98 -14.97 -30.51
N THR A 219 -0.97 -14.11 -30.33
CA THR A 219 0.28 -14.20 -31.10
C THR A 219 1.49 -14.65 -30.29
N THR A 220 1.38 -15.72 -29.52
CA THR A 220 2.59 -16.40 -29.05
C THR A 220 2.46 -17.91 -29.23
N HIS A 221 2.98 -18.37 -30.26
CA HIS A 221 3.29 -19.70 -30.77
C HIS A 221 2.45 -20.08 -31.99
N ASN A 222 3.15 -20.06 -33.12
CA ASN A 222 2.70 -20.44 -34.47
C ASN A 222 1.70 -19.44 -35.08
N ASN A 223 2.07 -18.89 -36.20
CA ASN A 223 1.36 -17.89 -37.01
C ASN A 223 -0.03 -18.28 -37.52
N ASP A 224 -0.73 -19.16 -36.81
CA ASP A 224 -2.07 -19.59 -37.16
C ASP A 224 -3.07 -19.05 -36.15
N LEU A 225 -3.71 -17.93 -36.53
CA LEU A 225 -4.87 -17.39 -35.83
C LEU A 225 -6.11 -18.26 -36.17
N ASN A 226 -6.41 -19.25 -35.37
CA ASN A 226 -7.63 -20.02 -35.51
C ASN A 226 -8.76 -19.32 -34.74
N PHE A 227 -9.47 -18.42 -35.39
CA PHE A 227 -10.73 -17.94 -34.93
C PHE A 227 -11.80 -18.99 -35.26
N GLY A 228 -12.42 -19.60 -34.29
CA GLY A 228 -13.51 -20.54 -34.44
C GLY A 228 -14.79 -19.92 -35.03
N GLY A 229 -14.66 -19.29 -36.17
CA GLY A 229 -15.69 -18.68 -36.97
C GLY A 229 -15.10 -18.34 -38.34
N SER A 230 -15.77 -18.66 -39.42
CA SER A 230 -15.35 -18.35 -40.79
C SER A 230 -15.27 -16.84 -40.99
N VAL A 231 -14.07 -16.29 -40.97
CA VAL A 231 -13.82 -14.90 -41.36
C VAL A 231 -13.47 -14.91 -42.84
N THR A 232 -14.38 -14.44 -43.67
CA THR A 232 -14.10 -14.16 -45.08
C THR A 232 -13.31 -12.88 -45.18
N VAL A 233 -12.00 -12.98 -45.46
CA VAL A 233 -11.18 -11.81 -45.79
C VAL A 233 -11.42 -11.47 -47.26
N VAL A 234 -12.12 -10.38 -47.51
CA VAL A 234 -12.25 -9.81 -48.88
C VAL A 234 -11.01 -8.95 -49.12
N SER A 235 -10.09 -9.45 -49.93
CA SER A 235 -8.99 -8.67 -50.47
C SER A 235 -9.52 -7.64 -51.48
N PRO A 236 -9.14 -6.36 -51.41
CA PRO A 236 -9.43 -5.42 -52.47
C PRO A 236 -8.56 -5.77 -53.69
N THR A 237 -9.20 -6.21 -54.77
CA THR A 237 -8.54 -6.29 -56.10
C THR A 237 -8.28 -4.90 -56.61
N LYS A 238 -7.08 -4.75 -57.17
CA LYS A 238 -6.55 -3.58 -57.83
C LYS A 238 -7.32 -3.27 -59.10
#